data_2e2bae2e833abb70dee2b738f7fc09e5
#
_entry.id   2e2bae2e833abb70dee2b738f7fc09e5
#
_cell.length_a   1.000
_cell.length_b   1.000
_cell.length_c   1.000
_cell.angle_alpha   90.00
_cell.angle_beta   90.00
_cell.angle_gamma   90.00
#
_symmetry.space_group_name_H-M   'P 1'
#
loop_
_entity.id
_entity.type
_entity.pdbx_description
1 polymer ?
#
loop_
_entity_poly.entity_id
_entity_poly.type
_entity_poly.pdbx_seq_one_letter_code
_entity_poly.pdbx_strand_id
1 'polypeptide(L)'
;MSGKTEKLQWHPAFCAATELELRQDLDVLELIPEYNLSKKPLQIDLVIIKKMDWKRTLQNEIGHIMRGHNILEYKGPGDELTIDSFFKVIGYASLYKAQGIAVNKIPASEVTVSFFRNAYPKALFLELKKEGYILKKMYPGIYYVRGKVPFPVQVVVTSQLERKAHCSLRVLTTQVEMQDAELFLEQIHYLESKNERSNIVIRYFK
;
A
#
# COMPACT_ATOMS: atom_id res chain seq x y z
N MET A 1 17.90 29.22 -18.96
CA MET A 1 16.99 28.07 -19.19
C MET A 1 16.81 27.34 -17.86
N SER A 2 15.71 27.60 -17.18
CA SER A 2 15.40 27.00 -15.88
C SER A 2 14.79 25.62 -16.16
N GLY A 3 15.58 24.56 -16.00
CA GLY A 3 15.07 23.20 -16.05
C GLY A 3 14.12 22.98 -14.88
N LYS A 4 12.82 22.88 -15.16
CA LYS A 4 11.86 22.32 -14.22
C LYS A 4 12.27 20.86 -13.98
N THR A 5 12.84 20.58 -12.82
CA THR A 5 12.97 19.20 -12.32
C THR A 5 11.56 18.65 -12.23
N GLU A 6 11.19 17.73 -13.10
CA GLU A 6 9.93 17.01 -12.99
C GLU A 6 9.92 16.32 -11.63
N LYS A 7 8.95 16.68 -10.80
CA LYS A 7 8.76 16.07 -9.49
C LYS A 7 8.40 14.61 -9.73
N LEU A 8 9.24 13.71 -9.25
CA LEU A 8 9.06 12.26 -9.37
C LEU A 8 7.68 11.86 -8.82
N GLN A 9 6.87 11.21 -9.65
CA GLN A 9 5.53 10.76 -9.26
C GLN A 9 5.62 9.33 -8.70
N TRP A 10 5.60 9.23 -7.39
CA TRP A 10 5.73 7.95 -6.68
C TRP A 10 4.48 7.05 -6.75
N HIS A 11 3.27 7.62 -6.87
CA HIS A 11 2.03 6.84 -6.83
C HIS A 11 1.90 5.81 -7.96
N PRO A 12 2.16 6.14 -9.25
CA PRO A 12 2.15 5.12 -10.31
C PRO A 12 3.16 4.00 -10.08
N ALA A 13 4.37 4.34 -9.61
CA ALA A 13 5.39 3.33 -9.29
C ALA A 13 4.94 2.43 -8.13
N PHE A 14 4.32 3.00 -7.10
CA PHE A 14 3.74 2.25 -6.00
C PHE A 14 2.64 1.27 -6.46
N CYS A 15 1.71 1.73 -7.29
CA CYS A 15 0.65 0.87 -7.82
C CYS A 15 1.23 -0.32 -8.60
N ALA A 16 2.20 -0.06 -9.48
CA ALA A 16 2.88 -1.10 -10.25
C ALA A 16 3.65 -2.09 -9.35
N ALA A 17 4.36 -1.58 -8.33
CA ALA A 17 5.07 -2.43 -7.37
C ALA A 17 4.10 -3.30 -6.57
N THR A 18 2.97 -2.76 -6.15
CA THR A 18 1.93 -3.50 -5.42
C THR A 18 1.34 -4.61 -6.28
N GLU A 19 1.08 -4.35 -7.56
CA GLU A 19 0.62 -5.38 -8.50
C GLU A 19 1.64 -6.52 -8.65
N LEU A 20 2.93 -6.18 -8.74
CA LEU A 20 4.01 -7.19 -8.77
C LEU A 20 4.09 -8.00 -7.47
N GLU A 21 3.92 -7.36 -6.31
CA GLU A 21 3.89 -8.06 -5.01
C GLU A 21 2.73 -9.06 -4.93
N LEU A 22 1.56 -8.68 -5.43
CA LEU A 22 0.34 -9.49 -5.36
C LEU A 22 0.10 -10.34 -6.61
N ARG A 23 1.11 -10.48 -7.50
CA ARG A 23 0.97 -11.12 -8.82
C ARG A 23 0.41 -12.54 -8.80
N GLN A 24 0.61 -13.27 -7.70
CA GLN A 24 0.14 -14.66 -7.57
C GLN A 24 -1.37 -14.75 -7.28
N ASP A 25 -2.00 -13.65 -6.89
CA ASP A 25 -3.39 -13.58 -6.47
C ASP A 25 -4.23 -12.63 -7.36
N LEU A 26 -3.68 -12.15 -8.50
CA LEU A 26 -4.37 -11.18 -9.38
C LEU A 26 -5.66 -11.72 -10.00
N ASP A 27 -5.84 -13.04 -10.08
CA ASP A 27 -7.06 -13.69 -10.55
C ASP A 27 -8.28 -13.37 -9.65
N VAL A 28 -8.05 -13.08 -8.38
CA VAL A 28 -9.08 -12.76 -7.38
C VAL A 28 -9.07 -11.29 -6.93
N LEU A 29 -8.20 -10.45 -7.50
CA LEU A 29 -8.06 -9.04 -7.15
C LEU A 29 -8.47 -8.13 -8.31
N GLU A 30 -9.00 -6.96 -7.97
CA GLU A 30 -9.15 -5.81 -8.86
C GLU A 30 -8.43 -4.61 -8.25
N LEU A 31 -7.42 -4.12 -8.92
CA LEU A 31 -6.63 -2.98 -8.50
C LEU A 31 -7.17 -1.73 -9.19
N ILE A 32 -7.55 -0.70 -8.40
CA ILE A 32 -8.09 0.56 -8.90
C ILE A 32 -7.19 1.69 -8.39
N PRO A 33 -6.23 2.15 -9.20
CA PRO A 33 -5.37 3.28 -8.87
C PRO A 33 -6.17 4.58 -8.75
N GLU A 34 -5.69 5.50 -7.91
CA GLU A 34 -6.18 6.88 -7.78
C GLU A 34 -7.71 7.00 -7.66
N TYR A 35 -8.33 6.10 -6.88
CA TYR A 35 -9.77 6.06 -6.71
C TYR A 35 -10.32 7.37 -6.11
N ASN A 36 -11.18 8.06 -6.85
CA ASN A 36 -11.79 9.32 -6.46
C ASN A 36 -12.95 9.10 -5.48
N LEU A 37 -12.89 9.71 -4.29
CA LEU A 37 -13.96 9.66 -3.28
C LEU A 37 -15.07 10.68 -3.51
N SER A 38 -14.81 11.73 -4.28
CA SER A 38 -15.78 12.79 -4.57
C SER A 38 -15.45 13.55 -5.86
N LYS A 39 -16.34 14.45 -6.30
CA LYS A 39 -16.10 15.37 -7.44
C LYS A 39 -14.96 16.38 -7.18
N LYS A 40 -14.55 16.60 -5.93
CA LYS A 40 -13.34 17.34 -5.54
C LYS A 40 -12.28 16.33 -5.07
N PRO A 41 -10.97 16.57 -5.24
CA PRO A 41 -9.93 15.55 -5.18
C PRO A 41 -9.66 15.04 -3.76
N LEU A 42 -10.61 14.29 -3.18
CA LEU A 42 -10.34 13.37 -2.11
C LEU A 42 -10.02 12.04 -2.78
N GLN A 43 -8.74 11.75 -2.95
CA GLN A 43 -8.28 10.55 -3.65
C GLN A 43 -7.69 9.55 -2.64
N ILE A 44 -7.96 8.29 -2.89
CA ILE A 44 -7.26 7.15 -2.30
C ILE A 44 -6.19 6.73 -3.31
N ASP A 45 -4.95 6.50 -2.87
CA ASP A 45 -3.85 6.13 -3.76
C ASP A 45 -4.14 4.83 -4.51
N LEU A 46 -4.66 3.81 -3.81
CA LEU A 46 -5.02 2.54 -4.42
C LEU A 46 -6.16 1.86 -3.64
N VAL A 47 -7.14 1.36 -4.37
CA VAL A 47 -8.16 0.43 -3.83
C VAL A 47 -7.97 -0.94 -4.48
N ILE A 48 -7.89 -1.98 -3.66
CA ILE A 48 -7.86 -3.37 -4.11
C ILE A 48 -9.18 -4.03 -3.72
N ILE A 49 -9.91 -4.54 -4.71
CA ILE A 49 -11.15 -5.29 -4.48
C ILE A 49 -10.88 -6.77 -4.73
N LYS A 50 -11.18 -7.58 -3.72
CA LYS A 50 -11.09 -9.03 -3.80
C LYS A 50 -12.36 -9.56 -4.47
N LYS A 51 -12.25 -10.02 -5.72
CA LYS A 51 -13.38 -10.36 -6.58
C LYS A 51 -14.09 -11.66 -6.21
N MET A 52 -13.33 -12.66 -5.75
CA MET A 52 -13.84 -14.01 -5.51
C MET A 52 -13.29 -14.54 -4.18
N ASP A 53 -14.04 -15.44 -3.58
CA ASP A 53 -13.73 -16.12 -2.33
C ASP A 53 -12.96 -15.26 -1.31
N TRP A 54 -13.67 -14.32 -0.70
CA TRP A 54 -13.12 -13.42 0.32
C TRP A 54 -12.47 -14.15 1.50
N LYS A 55 -12.75 -15.45 1.69
CA LYS A 55 -12.15 -16.30 2.72
C LYS A 55 -10.74 -16.79 2.34
N ARG A 56 -10.38 -16.80 1.04
CA ARG A 56 -9.05 -17.21 0.61
C ARG A 56 -8.01 -16.24 1.21
N THR A 57 -7.06 -16.76 1.97
CA THR A 57 -5.89 -16.00 2.40
C THR A 57 -4.96 -15.80 1.21
N LEU A 58 -4.51 -14.56 0.99
CA LEU A 58 -3.54 -14.27 -0.04
C LEU A 58 -2.17 -14.86 0.33
N GLN A 59 -1.35 -15.21 -0.66
CA GLN A 59 -0.04 -15.84 -0.41
C GLN A 59 0.98 -14.85 0.16
N ASN A 60 0.90 -13.58 -0.28
CA ASN A 60 1.78 -12.52 0.18
C ASN A 60 1.35 -12.04 1.58
N GLU A 61 2.33 -11.89 2.50
CA GLU A 61 2.09 -11.54 3.91
C GLU A 61 1.40 -10.18 4.07
N ILE A 62 1.65 -9.23 3.16
CA ILE A 62 0.94 -7.94 3.12
C ILE A 62 -0.55 -8.16 2.89
N GLY A 63 -0.89 -9.18 2.12
CA GLY A 63 -2.27 -9.55 1.81
C GLY A 63 -3.00 -10.29 2.93
N HIS A 64 -2.32 -10.77 3.98
CA HIS A 64 -2.96 -11.57 5.04
C HIS A 64 -4.04 -10.81 5.82
N ILE A 65 -3.94 -9.47 5.93
CA ILE A 65 -4.97 -8.64 6.56
C ILE A 65 -6.12 -8.31 5.61
N MET A 66 -5.89 -8.43 4.30
CA MET A 66 -6.82 -7.96 3.26
C MET A 66 -8.14 -8.72 3.25
N ARG A 67 -9.23 -7.97 3.03
CA ARG A 67 -10.60 -8.45 2.94
C ARG A 67 -11.24 -8.01 1.63
N GLY A 68 -12.54 -7.93 1.55
CA GLY A 68 -13.27 -7.56 0.33
C GLY A 68 -12.79 -6.26 -0.32
N HIS A 69 -12.58 -5.21 0.50
CA HIS A 69 -12.17 -3.87 0.03
C HIS A 69 -10.95 -3.38 0.80
N ASN A 70 -9.87 -3.08 0.12
CA ASN A 70 -8.59 -2.78 0.75
C ASN A 70 -8.08 -1.42 0.26
N ILE A 71 -7.91 -0.49 1.19
CA ILE A 71 -7.49 0.89 0.95
C ILE A 71 -6.02 1.00 1.28
N LEU A 72 -5.21 1.39 0.31
CA LEU A 72 -3.77 1.54 0.42
C LEU A 72 -3.39 3.00 0.26
N GLU A 73 -2.56 3.49 1.18
CA GLU A 73 -1.96 4.82 1.15
C GLU A 73 -0.44 4.67 1.14
N TYR A 74 0.22 5.29 0.18
CA TYR A 74 1.67 5.32 0.06
C TYR A 74 2.23 6.69 0.43
N LYS A 75 3.25 6.70 1.29
CA LYS A 75 4.05 7.89 1.60
C LYS A 75 5.42 7.76 0.96
N GLY A 76 5.64 8.57 -0.06
CA GLY A 76 6.89 8.62 -0.81
C GLY A 76 8.09 9.01 0.04
N PRO A 77 9.32 8.85 -0.49
CA PRO A 77 10.51 9.37 0.16
C PRO A 77 10.41 10.87 0.41
N GLY A 78 10.62 11.30 1.65
CA GLY A 78 10.44 12.69 2.07
C GLY A 78 9.05 13.05 2.61
N ASP A 79 8.02 12.23 2.37
CA ASP A 79 6.70 12.42 2.97
C ASP A 79 6.66 11.82 4.39
N GLU A 80 5.97 12.51 5.30
CA GLU A 80 5.79 12.00 6.64
C GLU A 80 4.45 11.25 6.77
N LEU A 81 4.49 10.11 7.44
CA LEU A 81 3.29 9.42 7.89
C LEU A 81 2.99 9.88 9.33
N THR A 82 2.18 10.93 9.44
CA THR A 82 1.78 11.54 10.72
C THR A 82 0.50 10.94 11.26
N ILE A 83 0.18 11.27 12.52
CA ILE A 83 -1.11 10.89 13.13
C ILE A 83 -2.29 11.51 12.35
N ASP A 84 -2.15 12.75 11.85
CA ASP A 84 -3.20 13.40 11.05
C ASP A 84 -3.41 12.70 9.72
N SER A 85 -2.33 12.29 9.02
CA SER A 85 -2.44 11.50 7.80
C SER A 85 -3.03 10.11 8.07
N PHE A 86 -2.75 9.51 9.21
CA PHE A 86 -3.39 8.26 9.63
C PHE A 86 -4.90 8.43 9.73
N PHE A 87 -5.38 9.40 10.50
CA PHE A 87 -6.82 9.65 10.66
C PHE A 87 -7.49 10.11 9.36
N LYS A 88 -6.80 10.90 8.53
CA LYS A 88 -7.29 11.29 7.20
C LYS A 88 -7.65 10.06 6.35
N VAL A 89 -6.78 9.06 6.29
CA VAL A 89 -7.02 7.85 5.49
C VAL A 89 -8.08 6.96 6.12
N ILE A 90 -8.15 6.88 7.47
CA ILE A 90 -9.29 6.22 8.15
C ILE A 90 -10.61 6.91 7.79
N GLY A 91 -10.61 8.25 7.70
CA GLY A 91 -11.75 9.03 7.19
C GLY A 91 -12.12 8.66 5.74
N TYR A 92 -11.14 8.53 4.86
CA TYR A 92 -11.35 8.09 3.47
C TYR A 92 -11.95 6.69 3.41
N ALA A 93 -11.46 5.76 4.22
CA ALA A 93 -12.02 4.42 4.32
C ALA A 93 -13.48 4.44 4.79
N SER A 94 -13.82 5.35 5.71
CA SER A 94 -15.20 5.55 6.18
C SER A 94 -16.10 6.12 5.09
N LEU A 95 -15.61 7.10 4.33
CA LEU A 95 -16.32 7.65 3.16
C LEU A 95 -16.50 6.58 2.08
N TYR A 96 -15.46 5.82 1.77
CA TYR A 96 -15.52 4.72 0.82
C TYR A 96 -16.57 3.68 1.22
N LYS A 97 -16.56 3.24 2.48
CA LYS A 97 -17.57 2.32 3.04
C LYS A 97 -19.00 2.84 2.87
N ALA A 98 -19.19 4.17 2.96
CA ALA A 98 -20.50 4.81 2.88
C ALA A 98 -21.02 5.03 1.45
N GLN A 99 -20.22 4.79 0.40
CA GLN A 99 -20.60 5.02 -1.01
C GLN A 99 -21.60 4.02 -1.58
N GLY A 100 -21.96 2.96 -0.87
CA GLY A 100 -22.92 1.97 -1.34
C GLY A 100 -24.32 2.55 -1.55
N ILE A 101 -24.98 2.21 -2.68
CA ILE A 101 -26.35 2.64 -2.98
C ILE A 101 -27.34 2.10 -1.93
N ALA A 102 -27.11 0.90 -1.41
CA ALA A 102 -27.91 0.30 -0.34
C ALA A 102 -27.22 0.47 1.02
N VAL A 103 -28.04 0.54 2.08
CA VAL A 103 -27.53 0.60 3.46
C VAL A 103 -26.62 -0.58 3.74
N ASN A 104 -25.42 -0.29 4.23
CA ASN A 104 -24.39 -1.28 4.60
C ASN A 104 -23.99 -2.25 3.47
N LYS A 105 -24.06 -1.82 2.21
CA LYS A 105 -23.64 -2.62 1.03
C LYS A 105 -22.18 -3.07 1.14
N ILE A 106 -21.32 -2.21 1.70
CA ILE A 106 -19.94 -2.53 2.06
C ILE A 106 -19.86 -2.61 3.59
N PRO A 107 -19.88 -3.81 4.20
CA PRO A 107 -19.73 -3.94 5.65
C PRO A 107 -18.38 -3.43 6.12
N ALA A 108 -18.31 -2.78 7.28
CA ALA A 108 -17.03 -2.31 7.84
C ALA A 108 -16.04 -3.47 8.08
N SER A 109 -16.56 -4.67 8.36
CA SER A 109 -15.76 -5.90 8.49
C SER A 109 -15.04 -6.31 7.21
N GLU A 110 -15.51 -5.84 6.05
CA GLU A 110 -14.91 -6.14 4.73
C GLU A 110 -13.97 -5.04 4.22
N VAL A 111 -13.74 -3.99 5.00
CA VAL A 111 -12.82 -2.90 4.65
C VAL A 111 -11.53 -3.05 5.46
N THR A 112 -10.37 -2.87 4.81
CA THR A 112 -9.06 -2.80 5.49
C THR A 112 -8.31 -1.55 5.04
N VAL A 113 -7.33 -1.11 5.85
CA VAL A 113 -6.47 0.03 5.54
C VAL A 113 -5.01 -0.37 5.68
N SER A 114 -4.20 -0.06 4.67
CA SER A 114 -2.77 -0.34 4.65
C SER A 114 -1.98 0.92 4.33
N PHE A 115 -1.09 1.30 5.23
CA PHE A 115 -0.15 2.41 5.02
C PHE A 115 1.20 1.86 4.60
N PHE A 116 1.82 2.46 3.59
CA PHE A 116 3.14 2.09 3.12
C PHE A 116 4.10 3.27 3.24
N ARG A 117 5.28 3.02 3.76
CA ARG A 117 6.37 4.00 3.86
C ARG A 117 7.71 3.28 3.91
N ASN A 118 8.74 3.88 3.29
CA ASN A 118 10.09 3.30 3.36
C ASN A 118 10.68 3.37 4.78
N ALA A 119 10.69 4.56 5.39
CA ALA A 119 11.27 4.78 6.71
C ALA A 119 10.31 4.35 7.85
N TYR A 120 10.87 3.84 8.95
CA TYR A 120 10.11 3.51 10.16
C TYR A 120 9.41 4.74 10.75
N PRO A 121 8.07 4.76 10.88
CA PRO A 121 7.30 5.93 11.30
C PRO A 121 7.27 6.06 12.84
N LYS A 122 8.43 6.37 13.44
CA LYS A 122 8.61 6.43 14.91
C LYS A 122 7.62 7.38 15.58
N ALA A 123 7.43 8.57 15.02
CA ALA A 123 6.51 9.58 15.58
C ALA A 123 5.07 9.07 15.58
N LEU A 124 4.56 8.57 14.45
CA LEU A 124 3.23 7.99 14.37
C LEU A 124 3.04 6.87 15.42
N PHE A 125 4.00 5.96 15.52
CA PHE A 125 3.87 4.83 16.44
C PHE A 125 3.88 5.26 17.91
N LEU A 126 4.60 6.32 18.25
CA LEU A 126 4.55 6.91 19.60
C LEU A 126 3.18 7.55 19.87
N GLU A 127 2.65 8.35 18.93
CA GLU A 127 1.34 8.99 19.10
C GLU A 127 0.22 7.94 19.17
N LEU A 128 0.21 6.94 18.29
CA LEU A 128 -0.77 5.85 18.35
C LEU A 128 -0.75 5.13 19.71
N LYS A 129 0.44 4.89 20.28
CA LYS A 129 0.55 4.29 21.63
C LYS A 129 0.00 5.21 22.73
N LYS A 130 0.26 6.51 22.67
CA LYS A 130 -0.29 7.51 23.61
C LYS A 130 -1.82 7.54 23.56
N GLU A 131 -2.38 7.42 22.35
CA GLU A 131 -3.83 7.35 22.10
C GLU A 131 -4.45 5.97 22.52
N GLY A 132 -3.63 5.02 22.98
CA GLY A 132 -4.08 3.72 23.46
C GLY A 132 -4.22 2.65 22.37
N TYR A 133 -3.64 2.86 21.17
CA TYR A 133 -3.56 1.82 20.16
C TYR A 133 -2.45 0.81 20.46
N ILE A 134 -2.67 -0.44 20.06
CA ILE A 134 -1.70 -1.53 20.20
C ILE A 134 -1.06 -1.78 18.84
N LEU A 135 0.28 -1.70 18.80
CA LEU A 135 1.07 -2.01 17.62
C LEU A 135 1.66 -3.42 17.76
N LYS A 136 1.26 -4.32 16.87
CA LYS A 136 1.77 -5.69 16.85
C LYS A 136 2.57 -5.94 15.57
N LYS A 137 3.87 -6.20 15.69
CA LYS A 137 4.69 -6.66 14.57
C LYS A 137 4.27 -8.09 14.21
N MET A 138 3.77 -8.27 13.00
CA MET A 138 3.29 -9.56 12.50
C MET A 138 4.35 -10.28 11.67
N TYR A 139 5.05 -9.53 10.81
CA TYR A 139 6.12 -10.00 9.93
C TYR A 139 7.23 -8.94 9.87
N PRO A 140 8.40 -9.23 9.29
CA PRO A 140 9.41 -8.19 9.01
C PRO A 140 8.75 -7.03 8.25
N GLY A 141 8.86 -5.81 8.80
CA GLY A 141 8.29 -4.59 8.20
C GLY A 141 6.76 -4.45 8.28
N ILE A 142 6.00 -5.43 8.76
CA ILE A 142 4.53 -5.38 8.79
C ILE A 142 4.02 -5.29 10.23
N TYR A 143 3.33 -4.19 10.54
CA TYR A 143 2.80 -3.86 11.86
C TYR A 143 1.28 -3.70 11.80
N TYR A 144 0.55 -4.49 12.58
CA TYR A 144 -0.89 -4.32 12.74
C TYR A 144 -1.18 -3.31 13.83
N VAL A 145 -2.10 -2.38 13.54
CA VAL A 145 -2.64 -1.39 14.48
C VAL A 145 -3.97 -1.90 14.99
N ARG A 146 -4.08 -2.11 16.29
CA ARG A 146 -5.29 -2.59 16.96
C ARG A 146 -5.77 -1.56 17.96
N GLY A 147 -7.07 -1.54 18.23
CA GLY A 147 -7.69 -0.65 19.20
C GLY A 147 -8.90 0.08 18.62
N LYS A 148 -8.95 1.38 18.77
CA LYS A 148 -10.10 2.23 18.45
C LYS A 148 -10.26 2.54 16.94
N VAL A 149 -9.93 1.60 16.06
CA VAL A 149 -10.14 1.76 14.61
C VAL A 149 -11.33 0.92 14.15
N PRO A 150 -12.16 1.45 13.25
CA PRO A 150 -13.34 0.74 12.75
C PRO A 150 -12.99 -0.37 11.74
N PHE A 151 -11.76 -0.39 11.23
CA PHE A 151 -11.27 -1.32 10.23
C PHE A 151 -9.98 -2.01 10.71
N PRO A 152 -9.65 -3.22 10.23
CA PRO A 152 -8.30 -3.75 10.35
C PRO A 152 -7.30 -2.83 9.65
N VAL A 153 -6.21 -2.49 10.35
CA VAL A 153 -5.20 -1.55 9.86
C VAL A 153 -3.81 -2.17 9.96
N GLN A 154 -3.00 -1.97 8.92
CA GLN A 154 -1.55 -2.26 8.97
C GLN A 154 -0.71 -1.07 8.52
N VAL A 155 0.51 -1.04 9.03
CA VAL A 155 1.58 -0.16 8.56
C VAL A 155 2.71 -1.04 8.03
N VAL A 156 3.08 -0.84 6.77
CA VAL A 156 4.14 -1.55 6.07
C VAL A 156 5.35 -0.63 5.95
N VAL A 157 6.44 -1.01 6.59
CA VAL A 157 7.75 -0.33 6.52
C VAL A 157 8.58 -1.04 5.47
N THR A 158 8.63 -0.50 4.25
CA THR A 158 9.18 -1.24 3.10
C THR A 158 10.66 -1.55 3.23
N SER A 159 11.46 -0.69 3.90
CA SER A 159 12.88 -0.97 4.19
C SER A 159 13.11 -2.17 5.12
N GLN A 160 12.10 -2.59 5.87
CA GLN A 160 12.17 -3.70 6.82
C GLN A 160 11.55 -5.00 6.31
N LEU A 161 10.95 -5.00 5.13
CA LEU A 161 10.38 -6.19 4.51
C LEU A 161 11.48 -7.22 4.17
N GLU A 162 11.10 -8.48 4.06
CA GLU A 162 12.00 -9.52 3.56
C GLU A 162 12.38 -9.22 2.11
N ARG A 163 13.70 -9.24 1.77
CA ARG A 163 14.22 -8.74 0.49
C ARG A 163 13.69 -9.52 -0.70
N LYS A 164 13.81 -10.83 -0.62
CA LYS A 164 13.52 -11.71 -1.75
C LYS A 164 12.02 -11.75 -2.09
N ALA A 165 11.18 -11.68 -1.05
CA ALA A 165 9.72 -11.72 -1.23
C ALA A 165 9.14 -10.37 -1.66
N HIS A 166 9.77 -9.23 -1.28
CA HIS A 166 9.19 -7.90 -1.42
C HIS A 166 10.11 -6.88 -2.11
N CYS A 167 10.98 -7.33 -3.02
CA CYS A 167 11.94 -6.44 -3.70
C CYS A 167 11.24 -5.30 -4.45
N SER A 168 10.08 -5.52 -5.06
CA SER A 168 9.32 -4.50 -5.79
C SER A 168 8.85 -3.31 -4.94
N LEU A 169 8.58 -3.50 -3.65
CA LEU A 169 8.25 -2.41 -2.72
C LEU A 169 9.51 -1.82 -2.08
N ARG A 170 10.55 -2.61 -1.87
CA ARG A 170 11.81 -2.17 -1.26
C ARG A 170 12.57 -1.17 -2.12
N VAL A 171 12.47 -1.31 -3.45
CA VAL A 171 13.10 -0.39 -4.41
C VAL A 171 12.41 0.98 -4.50
N LEU A 172 11.24 1.19 -3.89
CA LEU A 172 10.54 2.49 -3.84
C LEU A 172 11.20 3.43 -2.82
N THR A 173 12.43 3.85 -3.09
CA THR A 173 13.22 4.76 -2.26
C THR A 173 14.17 5.58 -3.13
N THR A 174 14.65 6.72 -2.60
CA THR A 174 15.67 7.55 -3.28
C THR A 174 17.08 6.97 -3.22
N GLN A 175 17.31 5.99 -2.33
CA GLN A 175 18.60 5.32 -2.15
C GLN A 175 18.36 3.81 -2.16
N VAL A 176 18.37 3.24 -3.37
CA VAL A 176 18.18 1.79 -3.56
C VAL A 176 19.46 1.05 -3.19
N GLU A 177 19.37 0.07 -2.32
CA GLU A 177 20.47 -0.82 -2.05
C GLU A 177 20.73 -1.74 -3.25
N MET A 178 22.00 -2.00 -3.60
CA MET A 178 22.40 -2.81 -4.77
C MET A 178 21.67 -4.16 -4.78
N GLN A 179 21.64 -4.84 -3.65
CA GLN A 179 20.95 -6.13 -3.51
C GLN A 179 19.45 -6.08 -3.82
N ASP A 180 18.77 -5.01 -3.41
CA ASP A 180 17.34 -4.84 -3.69
C ASP A 180 17.12 -4.60 -5.19
N ALA A 181 18.00 -3.81 -5.84
CA ALA A 181 17.96 -3.56 -7.26
C ALA A 181 18.20 -4.84 -8.09
N GLU A 182 19.21 -5.65 -7.73
CA GLU A 182 19.51 -6.91 -8.39
C GLU A 182 18.34 -7.89 -8.34
N LEU A 183 17.80 -8.13 -7.14
CA LEU A 183 16.63 -9.02 -6.96
C LEU A 183 15.40 -8.53 -7.73
N PHE A 184 15.19 -7.22 -7.78
CA PHE A 184 14.09 -6.64 -8.53
C PHE A 184 14.27 -6.80 -10.03
N LEU A 185 15.48 -6.59 -10.56
CA LEU A 185 15.80 -6.82 -11.99
C LEU A 185 15.65 -8.28 -12.38
N GLU A 186 16.14 -9.22 -11.56
CA GLU A 186 15.94 -10.66 -11.77
C GLU A 186 14.45 -11.01 -11.84
N GLN A 187 13.63 -10.46 -10.93
CA GLN A 187 12.19 -10.65 -10.93
C GLN A 187 11.55 -10.11 -12.22
N ILE A 188 11.97 -8.93 -12.67
CA ILE A 188 11.45 -8.30 -13.88
C ILE A 188 11.83 -9.11 -15.11
N HIS A 189 13.07 -9.52 -15.28
CA HIS A 189 13.49 -10.35 -16.40
C HIS A 189 12.65 -11.62 -16.53
N TYR A 190 12.29 -12.22 -15.40
CA TYR A 190 11.37 -13.36 -15.40
C TYR A 190 9.95 -12.97 -15.87
N LEU A 191 9.50 -11.71 -15.66
CA LEU A 191 8.17 -11.21 -15.98
C LEU A 191 8.09 -10.42 -17.30
N GLU A 192 9.22 -10.03 -17.90
CA GLU A 192 9.33 -9.10 -19.05
C GLU A 192 8.49 -9.47 -20.25
N SER A 193 8.21 -10.75 -20.43
CA SER A 193 7.37 -11.20 -21.57
C SER A 193 5.86 -10.96 -21.33
N LYS A 194 5.43 -10.43 -20.17
CA LYS A 194 4.01 -10.52 -19.76
C LYS A 194 3.39 -9.27 -19.11
N ASN A 195 4.15 -8.22 -18.76
CA ASN A 195 3.55 -7.13 -17.98
C ASN A 195 4.14 -5.73 -18.27
N GLU A 196 3.36 -4.87 -18.97
CA GLU A 196 3.72 -3.46 -19.23
C GLU A 196 3.96 -2.64 -17.96
N ARG A 197 3.36 -3.02 -16.81
CA ARG A 197 3.48 -2.29 -15.54
C ARG A 197 4.82 -2.49 -14.84
N SER A 198 5.53 -3.57 -15.09
CA SER A 198 6.91 -3.73 -14.61
C SER A 198 7.83 -2.63 -15.18
N ASN A 199 7.58 -2.19 -16.42
CA ASN A 199 8.30 -1.09 -17.06
C ASN A 199 8.07 0.27 -16.39
N ILE A 200 6.93 0.49 -15.73
CA ILE A 200 6.66 1.74 -15.00
C ILE A 200 7.55 1.82 -13.78
N VAL A 201 7.65 0.75 -13.00
CA VAL A 201 8.53 0.71 -11.81
C VAL A 201 9.99 0.96 -12.24
N ILE A 202 10.47 0.33 -13.31
CA ILE A 202 11.85 0.51 -13.84
C ILE A 202 12.15 1.98 -14.18
N ARG A 203 11.20 2.73 -14.75
CA ARG A 203 11.41 4.14 -15.13
C ARG A 203 11.75 5.05 -13.96
N TYR A 204 11.40 4.67 -12.73
CA TYR A 204 11.71 5.43 -11.54
C TYR A 204 13.10 5.13 -10.96
N PHE A 205 13.85 4.17 -11.54
CA PHE A 205 15.22 3.81 -11.13
C PHE A 205 16.31 4.30 -12.11
N LYS A 206 15.94 4.99 -13.20
CA LYS A 206 16.88 5.67 -14.10
C LYS A 206 17.08 7.12 -13.69
#